data_92d7d3583191b38f2dc73c2533bda512
#
_entry.id   92d7d3583191b38f2dc73c2533bda512
#
_cell.length_a   1.000
_cell.length_b   1.000
_cell.length_c   1.000
_cell.angle_alpha   90.00
_cell.angle_beta   90.00
_cell.angle_gamma   90.00
#
_symmetry.space_group_name_H-M   'P 1'
#
loop_
_entity.id
_entity.type
_entity.pdbx_description
1 polymer ?
#
loop_
_entity_poly.entity_id
_entity_poly.type
_entity_poly.pdbx_seq_one_letter_code
_entity_poly.pdbx_strand_id
1 'polypeptide(L)'
;MVKIHRKNLSEPWFSLIAVGCKTVEGRLNSGDWSSIEDGDQIDWFNEDYGLKREFRTVIISKSIYKNFTSYLITEGLNKTLPTIENLEDGLKIYYSYYKLKDEEKYGIVALELQVVSKY
;
A
#
# COMPACT_ATOMS: atom_id res chain seq x y z
N MET A 1 20.75 7.35 2.10
CA MET A 1 20.13 8.51 1.41
C MET A 1 18.65 8.26 1.23
N VAL A 2 17.83 9.22 1.62
CA VAL A 2 16.37 9.16 1.45
C VAL A 2 16.03 9.30 -0.03
N LYS A 3 15.18 8.41 -0.54
CA LYS A 3 14.66 8.47 -1.90
C LYS A 3 13.21 8.89 -1.89
N ILE A 4 12.78 9.52 -2.98
CA ILE A 4 11.38 9.85 -3.21
C ILE A 4 10.90 9.03 -4.39
N HIS A 5 9.90 8.19 -4.14
CA HIS A 5 9.27 7.36 -5.17
C HIS A 5 7.95 8.01 -5.59
N ARG A 6 7.49 7.73 -6.80
CA ARG A 6 6.22 8.26 -7.28
C ARG A 6 5.35 7.08 -7.72
N LYS A 7 4.16 6.95 -7.12
CA LYS A 7 3.29 5.80 -7.33
C LYS A 7 1.84 6.22 -7.54
N ASN A 8 1.19 5.58 -8.49
CA ASN A 8 -0.25 5.74 -8.70
C ASN A 8 -1.02 4.93 -7.66
N LEU A 9 -2.18 5.44 -7.25
CA LEU A 9 -3.04 4.74 -6.31
C LEU A 9 -4.50 5.00 -6.66
N SER A 10 -5.26 3.93 -6.80
CA SER A 10 -6.68 4.00 -7.12
C SER A 10 -7.52 4.36 -5.90
N GLU A 11 -8.74 4.84 -6.15
CA GLU A 11 -9.73 5.05 -5.12
C GLU A 11 -10.39 3.71 -4.76
N PRO A 12 -10.83 3.53 -3.51
CA PRO A 12 -10.88 4.53 -2.43
C PRO A 12 -9.57 4.67 -1.64
N TRP A 13 -8.57 3.88 -1.97
CA TRP A 13 -7.33 3.76 -1.18
C TRP A 13 -6.54 5.05 -1.15
N PHE A 14 -6.50 5.78 -2.26
CA PHE A 14 -5.84 7.09 -2.34
C PHE A 14 -6.37 8.05 -1.26
N SER A 15 -7.68 8.24 -1.22
CA SER A 15 -8.30 9.14 -0.26
C SER A 15 -8.18 8.64 1.17
N LEU A 16 -8.27 7.31 1.38
CA LEU A 16 -8.16 6.73 2.72
C LEU A 16 -6.76 6.90 3.31
N ILE A 17 -5.71 6.81 2.50
CA ILE A 17 -4.34 7.11 2.97
C ILE A 17 -4.22 8.60 3.23
N ALA A 18 -4.69 9.44 2.31
CA ALA A 18 -4.55 10.90 2.42
C ALA A 18 -5.15 11.46 3.70
N VAL A 19 -6.26 10.88 4.19
CA VAL A 19 -6.92 11.33 5.43
C VAL A 19 -6.47 10.55 6.68
N GLY A 20 -5.56 9.60 6.52
CA GLY A 20 -5.01 8.85 7.66
C GLY A 20 -5.81 7.65 8.14
N CYS A 21 -6.86 7.26 7.42
CA CYS A 21 -7.65 6.07 7.78
C CYS A 21 -6.94 4.78 7.41
N LYS A 22 -6.25 4.77 6.27
CA LYS A 22 -5.44 3.63 5.85
C LYS A 22 -3.97 4.00 6.08
N THR A 23 -3.28 3.20 6.90
CA THR A 23 -1.90 3.50 7.30
C THR A 23 -0.88 2.48 6.81
N VAL A 24 -1.33 1.38 6.20
CA VAL A 24 -0.45 0.34 5.67
C VAL A 24 -0.86 0.01 4.25
N GLU A 25 0.09 0.06 3.31
CA GLU A 25 -0.10 -0.36 1.93
C GLU A 25 0.68 -1.64 1.67
N GLY A 26 0.01 -2.61 1.05
CA GLY A 26 0.62 -3.89 0.68
C GLY A 26 0.74 -4.04 -0.82
N ARG A 27 1.90 -4.49 -1.27
CA ARG A 27 2.20 -4.74 -2.69
C ARG A 27 3.03 -6.02 -2.83
N LEU A 28 3.10 -6.56 -4.04
CA LEU A 28 4.08 -7.62 -4.29
C LEU A 28 5.49 -7.09 -4.03
N ASN A 29 6.32 -7.90 -3.39
CA ASN A 29 7.70 -7.54 -3.07
C ASN A 29 8.59 -7.75 -4.31
N SER A 30 8.35 -6.96 -5.36
CA SER A 30 9.04 -7.09 -6.64
C SER A 30 9.29 -5.73 -7.25
N GLY A 31 10.27 -5.66 -8.16
CA GLY A 31 10.61 -4.43 -8.87
C GLY A 31 10.96 -3.31 -7.91
N ASP A 32 10.49 -2.11 -8.20
CA ASP A 32 10.77 -0.92 -7.38
C ASP A 32 10.25 -1.04 -5.95
N TRP A 33 9.17 -1.81 -5.73
CA TRP A 33 8.60 -1.98 -4.40
C TRP A 33 9.57 -2.69 -3.45
N SER A 34 10.37 -3.63 -3.97
CA SER A 34 11.35 -4.36 -3.17
C SER A 34 12.53 -3.49 -2.73
N SER A 35 12.77 -2.37 -3.42
CA SER A 35 13.88 -1.47 -3.14
C SER A 35 13.53 -0.30 -2.22
N ILE A 36 12.24 -0.13 -1.88
CA ILE A 36 11.80 0.93 -0.96
C ILE A 36 12.28 0.59 0.45
N GLU A 37 12.83 1.57 1.14
CA GLU A 37 13.42 1.39 2.47
C GLU A 37 12.75 2.29 3.51
N ASP A 38 12.94 1.96 4.78
CA ASP A 38 12.48 2.79 5.90
C ASP A 38 13.07 4.19 5.74
N GLY A 39 12.23 5.20 5.96
CA GLY A 39 12.64 6.60 5.81
C GLY A 39 12.50 7.15 4.41
N ASP A 40 12.33 6.31 3.39
CA ASP A 40 12.03 6.79 2.05
C ASP A 40 10.66 7.46 2.04
N GLN A 41 10.40 8.25 0.99
CA GLN A 41 9.13 8.93 0.81
C GLN A 41 8.45 8.46 -0.47
N ILE A 42 7.13 8.53 -0.48
CA ILE A 42 6.33 8.21 -1.66
C ILE A 42 5.40 9.39 -1.94
N ASP A 43 5.45 9.88 -3.18
CA ASP A 43 4.46 10.80 -3.71
C ASP A 43 3.39 9.95 -4.40
N TRP A 44 2.22 9.89 -3.78
CA TRP A 44 1.07 9.16 -4.30
C TRP A 44 0.26 10.09 -5.19
N PHE A 45 -0.17 9.59 -6.36
CA PHE A 45 -0.99 10.39 -7.25
C PHE A 45 -2.19 9.62 -7.77
N ASN A 46 -3.22 10.38 -8.13
CA ASN A 46 -4.44 9.87 -8.74
C ASN A 46 -4.90 10.89 -9.78
N GLU A 47 -5.27 10.41 -10.94
CA GLU A 47 -5.69 11.27 -12.05
C GLU A 47 -7.11 10.97 -12.53
N ASP A 48 -7.91 10.33 -11.69
CA ASP A 48 -9.31 10.04 -12.01
C ASP A 48 -10.07 11.34 -12.27
N TYR A 49 -11.02 11.27 -13.19
CA TYR A 49 -11.87 12.40 -13.60
C TYR A 49 -11.08 13.55 -14.24
N GLY A 50 -9.88 13.29 -14.76
CA GLY A 50 -9.05 14.34 -15.33
C GLY A 50 -8.50 15.33 -14.33
N LEU A 51 -8.61 15.04 -13.03
CA LEU A 51 -8.14 15.89 -11.95
C LEU A 51 -6.94 15.24 -11.28
N LYS A 52 -5.78 15.88 -11.38
CA LYS A 52 -4.58 15.37 -10.73
C LYS A 52 -4.55 15.77 -9.26
N ARG A 53 -4.43 14.76 -8.39
CA ARG A 53 -4.25 14.93 -6.95
C ARG A 53 -2.99 14.21 -6.53
N GLU A 54 -2.29 14.74 -5.53
CA GLU A 54 -1.03 14.16 -5.08
C GLU A 54 -0.83 14.49 -3.60
N PHE A 55 -0.24 13.55 -2.86
CA PHE A 55 0.19 13.80 -1.48
C PHE A 55 1.44 12.96 -1.20
N ARG A 56 2.17 13.32 -0.15
CA ARG A 56 3.42 12.65 0.20
C ARG A 56 3.30 11.93 1.52
N THR A 57 3.86 10.71 1.59
CA THR A 57 4.04 9.96 2.82
C THR A 57 5.51 9.65 3.04
N VAL A 58 5.87 9.45 4.32
CA VAL A 58 7.15 8.86 4.69
C VAL A 58 6.91 7.40 5.09
N ILE A 59 7.86 6.53 4.77
CA ILE A 59 7.83 5.12 5.16
C ILE A 59 8.36 5.01 6.59
N ILE A 60 7.46 4.67 7.52
CA ILE A 60 7.81 4.47 8.94
C ILE A 60 8.55 3.14 9.10
N SER A 61 8.00 2.08 8.51
CA SER A 61 8.61 0.76 8.57
C SER A 61 8.18 -0.09 7.38
N LYS A 62 9.01 -1.06 7.04
CA LYS A 62 8.79 -2.02 5.98
C LYS A 62 8.81 -3.41 6.57
N SER A 63 7.80 -4.22 6.25
CA SER A 63 7.71 -5.61 6.68
C SER A 63 7.47 -6.51 5.47
N ILE A 64 7.97 -7.73 5.54
CA ILE A 64 7.82 -8.71 4.46
C ILE A 64 6.97 -9.86 4.95
N TYR A 65 6.00 -10.25 4.12
CA TYR A 65 5.11 -11.37 4.40
C TYR A 65 5.16 -12.36 3.25
N LYS A 66 4.89 -13.59 3.55
CA LYS A 66 4.90 -14.70 2.61
C LYS A 66 3.72 -14.63 1.63
N ASN A 67 2.56 -14.16 2.10
CA ASN A 67 1.34 -14.08 1.31
C ASN A 67 0.41 -12.99 1.86
N PHE A 68 -0.66 -12.70 1.11
CA PHE A 68 -1.63 -11.70 1.53
C PHE A 68 -2.40 -12.08 2.79
N THR A 69 -2.63 -13.37 3.03
CA THR A 69 -3.30 -13.82 4.24
C THR A 69 -2.50 -13.44 5.48
N SER A 70 -1.22 -13.77 5.52
CA SER A 70 -0.33 -13.42 6.64
C SER A 70 -0.23 -11.91 6.84
N TYR A 71 -0.13 -11.18 5.74
CA TYR A 71 -0.07 -9.72 5.74
C TYR A 71 -1.34 -9.12 6.37
N LEU A 72 -2.51 -9.53 5.90
CA LEU A 72 -3.78 -8.97 6.39
C LEU A 72 -4.05 -9.34 7.84
N ILE A 73 -3.72 -10.56 8.25
CA ILE A 73 -3.92 -11.00 9.63
C ILE A 73 -3.00 -10.24 10.58
N THR A 74 -1.72 -10.09 10.21
CA THR A 74 -0.74 -9.46 11.09
C THR A 74 -0.91 -7.95 11.18
N GLU A 75 -1.10 -7.27 10.06
CA GLU A 75 -1.27 -5.81 10.04
C GLU A 75 -2.67 -5.39 10.49
N GLY A 76 -3.69 -6.19 10.18
CA GLY A 76 -5.08 -5.91 10.52
C GLY A 76 -5.81 -5.15 9.41
N LEU A 77 -7.09 -5.50 9.24
CA LEU A 77 -7.92 -4.89 8.19
C LEU A 77 -8.15 -3.39 8.42
N ASN A 78 -8.24 -2.97 9.68
CA ASN A 78 -8.46 -1.55 9.98
C ASN A 78 -7.32 -0.65 9.51
N LYS A 79 -6.11 -1.18 9.40
CA LYS A 79 -4.94 -0.44 8.90
C LYS A 79 -4.72 -0.61 7.40
N THR A 80 -5.05 -1.78 6.87
CA THR A 80 -4.74 -2.14 5.48
C THR A 80 -5.88 -1.85 4.52
N LEU A 81 -7.10 -2.22 4.90
CA LEU A 81 -8.30 -2.10 4.07
C LEU A 81 -9.45 -1.59 4.94
N PRO A 82 -9.37 -0.35 5.45
CA PRO A 82 -10.47 0.18 6.26
C PRO A 82 -11.77 0.14 5.45
N THR A 83 -12.87 -0.17 6.11
CA THR A 83 -14.20 -0.43 5.57
C THR A 83 -14.46 -1.89 5.18
N ILE A 84 -13.43 -2.72 5.03
CA ILE A 84 -13.59 -4.14 4.74
C ILE A 84 -13.68 -4.90 6.08
N GLU A 85 -14.73 -5.70 6.23
CA GLU A 85 -15.08 -6.29 7.53
C GLU A 85 -14.51 -7.67 7.78
N ASN A 86 -14.13 -8.41 6.73
CA ASN A 86 -13.63 -9.77 6.91
C ASN A 86 -12.48 -10.09 5.95
N LEU A 87 -11.70 -11.09 6.35
CA LEU A 87 -10.49 -11.50 5.62
C LEU A 87 -10.80 -11.95 4.19
N GLU A 88 -11.89 -12.68 4.00
CA GLU A 88 -12.24 -13.21 2.68
C GLU A 88 -12.45 -12.07 1.67
N ASP A 89 -13.18 -11.04 2.05
CA ASP A 89 -13.41 -9.88 1.18
C ASP A 89 -12.12 -9.12 0.93
N GLY A 90 -11.25 -9.01 1.93
CA GLY A 90 -9.95 -8.39 1.77
C GLY A 90 -9.08 -9.13 0.77
N LEU A 91 -9.05 -10.45 0.83
CA LEU A 91 -8.30 -11.28 -0.11
C LEU A 91 -8.84 -11.14 -1.53
N LYS A 92 -10.15 -11.05 -1.71
CA LYS A 92 -10.75 -10.83 -3.03
C LYS A 92 -10.24 -9.55 -3.69
N ILE A 93 -10.05 -8.49 -2.91
CA ILE A 93 -9.53 -7.23 -3.43
C ILE A 93 -8.13 -7.44 -3.99
N TYR A 94 -7.23 -8.04 -3.22
CA TYR A 94 -5.85 -8.24 -3.68
C TYR A 94 -5.77 -9.21 -4.85
N TYR A 95 -6.55 -10.29 -4.84
CA TYR A 95 -6.52 -11.26 -5.94
C TYR A 95 -7.23 -10.75 -7.20
N SER A 96 -7.92 -9.62 -7.15
CA SER A 96 -8.38 -8.94 -8.36
C SER A 96 -7.24 -8.24 -9.10
N TYR A 97 -6.13 -7.94 -8.41
CA TYR A 97 -4.96 -7.29 -8.98
C TYR A 97 -3.79 -8.23 -9.21
N TYR A 98 -3.64 -9.27 -8.38
CA TYR A 98 -2.42 -10.09 -8.34
C TYR A 98 -2.74 -11.57 -8.52
N LYS A 99 -1.82 -12.28 -9.18
CA LYS A 99 -1.95 -13.73 -9.40
C LYS A 99 -1.30 -14.50 -8.26
N LEU A 100 -1.85 -15.69 -7.95
CA LEU A 100 -1.30 -16.56 -6.90
C LEU A 100 0.16 -16.93 -7.15
N LYS A 101 0.54 -17.18 -8.39
CA LYS A 101 1.92 -17.55 -8.71
C LYS A 101 2.90 -16.42 -8.43
N ASP A 102 2.49 -15.16 -8.60
CA ASP A 102 3.33 -14.01 -8.32
C ASP A 102 3.45 -13.78 -6.82
N GLU A 103 2.37 -14.00 -6.08
CA GLU A 103 2.40 -13.97 -4.62
C GLU A 103 3.38 -15.00 -4.08
N GLU A 104 3.35 -16.22 -4.59
CA GLU A 104 4.28 -17.28 -4.17
C GLU A 104 5.74 -16.94 -4.49
N LYS A 105 5.97 -16.34 -5.65
CA LYS A 105 7.32 -16.03 -6.13
C LYS A 105 7.95 -14.87 -5.37
N TYR A 106 7.18 -13.81 -5.10
CA TYR A 106 7.75 -12.55 -4.59
C TYR A 106 7.43 -12.26 -3.14
N GLY A 107 6.34 -12.81 -2.62
CA GLY A 107 5.83 -12.41 -1.30
C GLY A 107 5.26 -10.99 -1.33
N ILE A 108 4.98 -10.47 -0.15
CA ILE A 108 4.31 -9.19 0.03
C ILE A 108 5.22 -8.24 0.80
N VAL A 109 5.33 -7.01 0.33
CA VAL A 109 5.93 -5.92 1.10
C VAL A 109 4.80 -5.07 1.67
N ALA A 110 4.86 -4.84 2.99
CA ALA A 110 3.93 -3.97 3.70
C ALA A 110 4.66 -2.71 4.14
N LEU A 111 4.10 -1.55 3.78
CA LEU A 111 4.70 -0.27 4.07
C LEU A 111 3.78 0.48 5.04
N GLU A 112 4.30 0.75 6.24
CA GLU A 112 3.63 1.61 7.19
C GLU A 112 3.90 3.06 6.81
N LEU A 113 2.85 3.86 6.68
CA LEU A 113 2.89 5.19 6.06
C LEU A 113 2.44 6.28 7.04
N GLN A 114 3.08 7.44 6.94
CA GLN A 114 2.61 8.65 7.60
C GLN A 114 2.56 9.78 6.59
N VAL A 115 1.41 10.45 6.48
CA VAL A 115 1.24 11.58 5.58
C VAL A 115 2.06 12.76 6.11
N VAL A 116 2.90 13.33 5.26
CA VAL A 116 3.78 14.46 5.63
C VAL A 116 3.47 15.74 4.85
N SER A 117 2.81 15.64 3.70
CA SER A 117 2.30 16.82 3.01
C SER A 117 1.09 16.41 2.16
N LYS A 118 0.14 17.35 2.02
CA LYS A 118 -1.06 17.18 1.22
C LYS A 118 -1.02 18.11 0.01
N TYR A 119 -1.77 17.72 -0.98
CA TYR A 119 -1.97 18.57 -2.17
C TYR A 119 -2.80 19.81 -1.84
#